data_9b9efee9d662144404f3461abe48b3b5
#
_entry.id   9b9efee9d662144404f3461abe48b3b5
#
_cell.length_a   1.000
_cell.length_b   1.000
_cell.length_c   1.000
_cell.angle_alpha   90.00
_cell.angle_beta   90.00
_cell.angle_gamma   90.00
#
_symmetry.space_group_name_H-M   'P 1'
#
loop_
_entity.id
_entity.type
_entity.pdbx_description
1 polymer ?
#
loop_
_entity_poly.entity_id
_entity_poly.type
_entity_poly.pdbx_seq_one_letter_code
_entity_poly.pdbx_strand_id
1 'polypeptide(L)'
;MIYEKEKRYIIPFADVPAERAEMPEISVDERRENFTEVETGFPEEMAIKEAKRCLACRRCLGCALCWAECEPEAINFDIPDEELELEFDEVVITRGQDNAFHPFNSDLGYGNYPDVITDLQFERMLSPTGLTKGLVLSPRDGEVAGRIAIVQGHPEDDEDHLFSSVVLGVNESIIALNGTEDLEVTLVSPLCQSFQEKLLPEAEKVPGLKIIAGTAGSVEKSENGQPLTLKYSQNGEQKQASFDLIVILTKPKISPELKSLSKKLEQDIV
;
A
#
# COMPACT_ATOMS: atom_id res chain seq x y z
N MET A 1 13.54 -11.04 30.11
CA MET A 1 13.73 -12.41 29.62
C MET A 1 13.96 -12.31 28.14
N ILE A 2 15.10 -12.72 27.62
CA ILE A 2 15.35 -12.72 26.17
C ILE A 2 14.84 -14.09 25.69
N TYR A 3 13.79 -14.07 24.90
CA TYR A 3 13.24 -15.27 24.30
C TYR A 3 13.74 -15.35 22.85
N GLU A 4 14.55 -16.35 22.57
CA GLU A 4 15.12 -16.58 21.25
C GLU A 4 14.46 -17.83 20.65
N LYS A 5 13.44 -17.62 19.82
CA LYS A 5 12.93 -18.65 18.95
C LYS A 5 13.53 -18.42 17.57
N GLU A 6 14.00 -19.46 16.87
CA GLU A 6 14.70 -19.40 15.58
C GLU A 6 14.36 -18.16 14.72
N LYS A 7 15.31 -17.22 14.63
CA LYS A 7 15.22 -15.98 13.84
C LYS A 7 14.14 -14.95 14.27
N ARG A 8 13.51 -15.11 15.42
CA ARG A 8 12.62 -14.09 15.99
C ARG A 8 13.31 -13.40 17.14
N TYR A 9 13.40 -12.10 17.05
CA TYR A 9 13.90 -11.25 18.13
C TYR A 9 12.72 -10.80 18.98
N ILE A 10 12.68 -11.19 20.25
CA ILE A 10 11.77 -10.60 21.24
C ILE A 10 12.55 -9.49 21.91
N ILE A 11 12.14 -8.24 21.69
CA ILE A 11 12.70 -7.10 22.40
C ILE A 11 12.17 -7.16 23.83
N PRO A 12 13.03 -7.29 24.86
CA PRO A 12 12.57 -7.23 26.24
C PRO A 12 11.86 -5.89 26.47
N PHE A 13 10.66 -5.94 27.04
CA PHE A 13 9.86 -4.74 27.32
C PHE A 13 10.64 -3.70 28.17
N ALA A 14 11.52 -4.18 29.05
CA ALA A 14 12.39 -3.33 29.87
C ALA A 14 13.40 -2.50 29.06
N ASP A 15 13.71 -2.91 27.83
CA ASP A 15 14.66 -2.21 26.96
C ASP A 15 13.99 -1.17 26.06
N VAL A 16 12.66 -1.13 26.04
CA VAL A 16 11.89 -0.13 25.28
C VAL A 16 11.68 1.09 26.17
N PRO A 17 12.12 2.29 25.75
CA PRO A 17 11.87 3.51 26.53
C PRO A 17 10.36 3.71 26.75
N ALA A 18 9.92 3.72 28.01
CA ALA A 18 8.49 3.84 28.37
C ALA A 18 8.01 5.29 28.24
N GLU A 19 8.86 6.25 28.53
CA GLU A 19 8.50 7.66 28.55
C GLU A 19 8.53 8.27 27.15
N ARG A 20 7.44 8.93 26.80
CA ARG A 20 7.35 9.74 25.60
C ARG A 20 8.26 10.97 25.70
N ALA A 21 8.93 11.33 24.62
CA ALA A 21 9.66 12.58 24.55
C ALA A 21 8.69 13.77 24.57
N GLU A 22 9.00 14.76 25.41
CA GLU A 22 8.28 16.03 25.44
C GLU A 22 8.85 16.97 24.37
N MET A 23 7.96 17.60 23.60
CA MET A 23 8.36 18.56 22.57
C MET A 23 9.01 19.77 23.23
N PRO A 24 10.26 20.12 22.86
CA PRO A 24 10.89 21.33 23.37
C PRO A 24 10.19 22.58 22.86
N GLU A 25 9.96 23.50 23.78
CA GLU A 25 9.32 24.78 23.48
C GLU A 25 10.23 25.93 23.91
N ILE A 26 10.14 27.05 23.20
CA ILE A 26 10.80 28.29 23.64
C ILE A 26 10.16 28.78 24.94
N SER A 27 10.97 29.44 25.80
CA SER A 27 10.51 29.93 27.08
C SER A 27 9.39 30.97 26.97
N VAL A 28 8.58 31.13 28.02
CA VAL A 28 7.48 32.10 28.04
C VAL A 28 7.96 33.53 27.81
N ASP A 29 9.17 33.86 28.27
CA ASP A 29 9.73 35.19 28.08
C ASP A 29 10.18 35.40 26.64
N GLU A 30 10.69 34.37 25.98
CA GLU A 30 11.05 34.45 24.55
C GLU A 30 9.81 34.51 23.64
N ARG A 31 8.65 34.05 24.08
CA ARG A 31 7.39 34.14 23.30
C ARG A 31 6.81 35.53 23.25
N ARG A 32 7.23 36.40 24.15
CA ARG A 32 6.70 37.77 24.23
C ARG A 32 7.26 38.61 23.07
N GLU A 33 6.35 39.32 22.41
CA GLU A 33 6.68 40.30 21.38
C GLU A 33 7.32 39.73 20.09
N ASN A 34 7.20 38.45 19.84
CA ASN A 34 7.63 37.82 18.59
C ASN A 34 6.62 36.79 18.08
N PHE A 35 6.79 36.38 16.81
CA PHE A 35 5.98 35.35 16.14
C PHE A 35 6.83 34.11 15.79
N THR A 36 7.90 33.87 16.55
CA THR A 36 8.72 32.68 16.40
C THR A 36 7.92 31.43 16.76
N GLU A 37 8.15 30.34 16.05
CA GLU A 37 7.53 29.05 16.32
C GLU A 37 7.83 28.63 17.78
N VAL A 38 6.77 28.26 18.50
CA VAL A 38 6.88 27.93 19.93
C VAL A 38 7.49 26.55 20.14
N GLU A 39 7.06 25.58 19.36
CA GLU A 39 7.61 24.22 19.38
C GLU A 39 8.83 24.17 18.46
N THR A 40 9.98 23.81 19.01
CA THR A 40 11.27 23.90 18.29
C THR A 40 11.65 22.60 17.56
N GLY A 41 10.80 21.57 17.66
CA GLY A 41 11.09 20.23 17.12
C GLY A 41 12.03 19.43 18.01
N PHE A 42 12.20 18.15 17.70
CA PHE A 42 13.13 17.29 18.43
C PHE A 42 14.57 17.51 17.95
N PRO A 43 15.52 17.77 18.86
CA PRO A 43 16.94 17.64 18.52
C PRO A 43 17.24 16.16 18.21
N GLU A 44 18.32 15.91 17.46
CA GLU A 44 18.69 14.59 16.94
C GLU A 44 18.65 13.49 18.00
N GLU A 45 19.25 13.70 19.17
CA GLU A 45 19.29 12.73 20.26
C GLU A 45 17.88 12.36 20.76
N MET A 46 16.99 13.35 20.84
CA MET A 46 15.62 13.17 21.29
C MET A 46 14.78 12.45 20.21
N ALA A 47 14.99 12.79 18.95
CA ALA A 47 14.36 12.09 17.82
C ALA A 47 14.78 10.62 17.77
N ILE A 48 16.06 10.32 17.97
CA ILE A 48 16.58 8.94 18.05
C ILE A 48 15.96 8.20 19.24
N LYS A 49 15.87 8.85 20.42
CA LYS A 49 15.25 8.25 21.61
C LYS A 49 13.78 7.92 21.35
N GLU A 50 13.03 8.84 20.74
CA GLU A 50 11.61 8.61 20.42
C GLU A 50 11.42 7.55 19.34
N ALA A 51 12.29 7.51 18.33
CA ALA A 51 12.28 6.48 17.32
C ALA A 51 12.52 5.06 17.89
N LYS A 52 13.31 4.92 18.94
CA LYS A 52 13.54 3.65 19.66
C LYS A 52 12.30 3.14 20.38
N ARG A 53 11.30 3.99 20.66
CA ARG A 53 10.01 3.58 21.20
C ARG A 53 9.10 2.95 20.14
N CYS A 54 9.42 3.10 18.87
CA CYS A 54 8.61 2.57 17.78
C CYS A 54 8.75 1.05 17.71
N LEU A 55 7.68 0.33 17.99
CA LEU A 55 7.61 -1.12 17.89
C LEU A 55 7.31 -1.61 16.47
N ALA A 56 7.16 -0.70 15.50
CA ALA A 56 6.81 -0.98 14.11
C ALA A 56 5.65 -1.99 13.98
N CYS A 57 4.57 -1.77 14.73
CA CYS A 57 3.48 -2.71 15.03
C CYS A 57 2.71 -3.24 13.80
N ARG A 58 3.17 -3.00 12.59
CA ARG A 58 2.61 -3.58 11.35
C ARG A 58 3.06 -5.02 11.10
N ARG A 59 4.15 -5.45 11.75
CA ARG A 59 4.65 -6.82 11.69
C ARG A 59 4.97 -7.26 13.11
N CYS A 60 4.77 -8.53 13.40
CA CYS A 60 5.21 -9.07 14.68
C CYS A 60 6.74 -9.02 14.74
N LEU A 61 7.26 -8.17 15.60
CA LEU A 61 8.69 -8.07 15.89
C LEU A 61 9.12 -8.96 17.07
N GLY A 62 8.17 -9.74 17.63
CA GLY A 62 8.42 -10.54 18.82
C GLY A 62 8.63 -9.72 20.08
N CYS A 63 8.04 -8.52 20.18
CA CYS A 63 8.18 -7.66 21.36
C CYS A 63 7.47 -8.19 22.63
N ALA A 64 6.70 -9.29 22.49
CA ALA A 64 5.97 -9.96 23.58
C ALA A 64 4.93 -9.08 24.33
N LEU A 65 4.58 -7.90 23.82
CA LEU A 65 3.59 -7.01 24.43
C LEU A 65 2.21 -7.68 24.54
N CYS A 66 1.77 -8.38 23.49
CA CYS A 66 0.53 -9.14 23.51
C CYS A 66 0.51 -10.24 24.56
N TRP A 67 1.66 -10.86 24.84
CA TRP A 67 1.82 -11.83 25.91
C TRP A 67 1.76 -11.18 27.29
N ALA A 68 2.44 -10.04 27.46
CA ALA A 68 2.46 -9.32 28.73
C ALA A 68 1.09 -8.74 29.12
N GLU A 69 0.30 -8.32 28.13
CA GLU A 69 -1.04 -7.73 28.33
C GLU A 69 -2.18 -8.77 28.26
N CYS A 70 -1.85 -10.05 28.08
CA CYS A 70 -2.87 -11.10 28.01
C CYS A 70 -3.34 -11.53 29.39
N GLU A 71 -4.37 -10.87 29.92
CA GLU A 71 -4.97 -11.21 31.24
C GLU A 71 -5.37 -12.70 31.38
N PRO A 72 -5.95 -13.37 30.33
CA PRO A 72 -6.28 -14.78 30.43
C PRO A 72 -5.08 -15.72 30.27
N GLU A 73 -3.86 -15.20 30.11
CA GLU A 73 -2.62 -15.97 29.90
C GLU A 73 -2.70 -16.99 28.76
N ALA A 74 -3.48 -16.68 27.72
CA ALA A 74 -3.74 -17.57 26.59
C ALA A 74 -2.61 -17.65 25.56
N ILE A 75 -1.59 -16.78 25.68
CA ILE A 75 -0.46 -16.74 24.75
C ILE A 75 0.72 -17.48 25.35
N ASN A 76 1.12 -18.56 24.73
CA ASN A 76 2.29 -19.33 25.14
C ASN A 76 3.30 -19.40 23.99
N PHE A 77 4.48 -18.80 24.17
CA PHE A 77 5.57 -18.84 23.20
C PHE A 77 6.47 -20.08 23.38
N ASP A 78 6.30 -20.84 24.44
CA ASP A 78 7.09 -22.05 24.72
C ASP A 78 6.47 -23.33 24.14
N ILE A 79 5.36 -23.22 23.39
CA ILE A 79 4.78 -24.35 22.66
C ILE A 79 5.78 -24.78 21.59
N PRO A 80 6.27 -26.04 21.62
CA PRO A 80 7.17 -26.54 20.59
C PRO A 80 6.43 -26.59 19.24
N ASP A 81 7.19 -26.45 18.15
CA ASP A 81 6.63 -26.63 16.83
C ASP A 81 6.17 -28.08 16.68
N GLU A 82 4.96 -28.27 16.18
CA GLU A 82 4.41 -29.60 15.88
C GLU A 82 4.70 -29.92 14.42
N GLU A 83 5.34 -31.05 14.17
CA GLU A 83 5.58 -31.54 12.83
C GLU A 83 4.42 -32.49 12.45
N LEU A 84 3.65 -32.07 11.45
CA LEU A 84 2.48 -32.81 10.97
C LEU A 84 2.77 -33.37 9.58
N GLU A 85 2.50 -34.63 9.39
CA GLU A 85 2.48 -35.27 8.09
C GLU A 85 1.01 -35.52 7.70
N LEU A 86 0.57 -34.88 6.61
CA LEU A 86 -0.81 -34.89 6.13
C LEU A 86 -0.83 -35.35 4.67
N GLU A 87 -1.79 -36.22 4.35
CA GLU A 87 -2.03 -36.65 2.98
C GLU A 87 -3.20 -35.86 2.37
N PHE A 88 -3.00 -35.37 1.15
CA PHE A 88 -4.02 -34.63 0.39
C PHE A 88 -4.13 -35.20 -1.01
N ASP A 89 -5.34 -35.17 -1.56
CA ASP A 89 -5.60 -35.60 -2.96
C ASP A 89 -5.06 -34.51 -3.95
N GLU A 90 -5.05 -33.23 -3.54
CA GLU A 90 -4.61 -32.14 -4.36
C GLU A 90 -3.98 -31.04 -3.49
N VAL A 91 -2.94 -30.39 -4.01
CA VAL A 91 -2.27 -29.26 -3.38
C VAL A 91 -2.31 -28.06 -4.31
N VAL A 92 -2.90 -26.97 -3.88
CA VAL A 92 -2.96 -25.70 -4.63
C VAL A 92 -2.01 -24.69 -4.01
N ILE A 93 -1.04 -24.22 -4.80
CA ILE A 93 -0.08 -23.19 -4.37
C ILE A 93 -0.58 -21.84 -4.84
N THR A 94 -1.10 -21.02 -3.91
CA THR A 94 -1.52 -19.66 -4.20
C THR A 94 -0.38 -18.69 -3.93
N ARG A 95 -0.13 -17.79 -4.89
CA ARG A 95 0.84 -16.71 -4.68
C ARG A 95 0.23 -15.64 -3.79
N GLY A 96 0.97 -15.26 -2.74
CA GLY A 96 0.67 -14.05 -1.97
C GLY A 96 1.30 -12.83 -2.62
N GLN A 97 0.85 -11.64 -2.21
CA GLN A 97 1.56 -10.42 -2.55
C GLN A 97 2.78 -10.29 -1.63
N ASP A 98 3.97 -10.54 -2.18
CA ASP A 98 5.20 -10.11 -1.55
C ASP A 98 5.34 -8.58 -1.69
N ASN A 99 6.08 -7.95 -0.78
CA ASN A 99 6.39 -6.52 -0.86
C ASN A 99 7.24 -6.13 -2.10
N ALA A 100 7.64 -7.10 -2.89
CA ALA A 100 8.43 -6.91 -4.08
C ALA A 100 7.53 -7.05 -5.32
N PHE A 101 7.40 -5.98 -6.07
CA PHE A 101 6.75 -5.97 -7.38
C PHE A 101 7.78 -5.92 -8.50
N HIS A 102 7.39 -6.37 -9.69
CA HIS A 102 8.22 -6.22 -10.87
C HIS A 102 8.34 -4.74 -11.25
N PRO A 103 9.50 -4.31 -11.79
CA PRO A 103 9.63 -2.96 -12.33
C PRO A 103 8.56 -2.69 -13.40
N PHE A 104 7.93 -1.55 -13.32
CA PHE A 104 7.04 -1.01 -14.34
C PHE A 104 7.65 0.21 -15.01
N ASN A 105 6.98 0.77 -16.02
CA ASN A 105 7.49 1.91 -16.77
C ASN A 105 7.82 3.10 -15.83
N SER A 106 9.07 3.55 -15.87
CA SER A 106 9.56 4.71 -15.07
C SER A 106 8.86 6.03 -15.45
N ASP A 107 8.34 6.14 -16.67
CA ASP A 107 7.66 7.34 -17.17
C ASP A 107 6.31 7.58 -16.47
N LEU A 108 5.80 6.58 -15.75
CA LEU A 108 4.63 6.72 -14.88
C LEU A 108 4.92 7.56 -13.62
N GLY A 109 6.19 7.90 -13.34
CA GLY A 109 6.58 8.89 -12.35
C GLY A 109 6.60 8.40 -10.90
N TYR A 110 6.48 7.09 -10.64
CA TYR A 110 6.61 6.54 -9.29
C TYR A 110 8.00 6.84 -8.72
N GLY A 111 8.03 7.33 -7.48
CA GLY A 111 9.25 7.76 -6.81
C GLY A 111 9.71 9.18 -7.18
N ASN A 112 9.18 9.76 -8.27
CA ASN A 112 9.45 11.13 -8.67
C ASN A 112 8.37 12.12 -8.19
N TYR A 113 7.13 11.65 -8.17
CA TYR A 113 5.98 12.45 -7.73
C TYR A 113 5.33 11.79 -6.51
N PRO A 114 5.15 12.51 -5.38
CA PRO A 114 4.51 11.97 -4.18
C PRO A 114 3.08 11.43 -4.43
N ASP A 115 2.35 12.07 -5.36
CA ASP A 115 0.98 11.72 -5.71
C ASP A 115 0.90 10.61 -6.79
N VAL A 116 2.00 9.87 -7.00
CA VAL A 116 2.01 8.62 -7.76
C VAL A 116 2.36 7.48 -6.81
N ILE A 117 1.39 6.62 -6.58
CA ILE A 117 1.50 5.52 -5.61
C ILE A 117 1.19 4.17 -6.27
N THR A 118 1.51 3.07 -5.58
CA THR A 118 1.13 1.73 -6.02
C THR A 118 -0.24 1.33 -5.47
N ASP A 119 -0.86 0.31 -6.08
CA ASP A 119 -2.07 -0.36 -5.58
C ASP A 119 -1.93 -0.78 -4.12
N LEU A 120 -0.81 -1.36 -3.71
CA LEU A 120 -0.56 -1.74 -2.31
C LEU A 120 -0.58 -0.55 -1.34
N GLN A 121 -0.06 0.60 -1.77
CA GLN A 121 -0.11 1.82 -0.98
C GLN A 121 -1.53 2.39 -0.94
N PHE A 122 -2.25 2.27 -2.05
CA PHE A 122 -3.64 2.70 -2.17
C PHE A 122 -4.57 1.81 -1.33
N GLU A 123 -4.43 0.49 -1.39
CA GLU A 123 -5.14 -0.46 -0.52
C GLU A 123 -4.94 -0.11 0.95
N ARG A 124 -3.71 0.25 1.35
CA ARG A 124 -3.45 0.70 2.71
C ARG A 124 -4.14 2.01 3.05
N MET A 125 -4.23 2.93 2.10
CA MET A 125 -4.98 4.18 2.24
C MET A 125 -6.48 3.92 2.40
N LEU A 126 -7.04 3.02 1.61
CA LEU A 126 -8.46 2.65 1.64
C LEU A 126 -8.86 1.87 2.90
N SER A 127 -7.90 1.34 3.64
CA SER A 127 -8.18 0.58 4.86
C SER A 127 -8.77 1.47 5.96
N PRO A 128 -9.92 1.07 6.58
CA PRO A 128 -10.51 1.82 7.69
C PRO A 128 -9.58 1.93 8.90
N THR A 129 -8.61 1.00 9.02
CA THR A 129 -7.57 1.03 10.07
C THR A 129 -6.29 1.73 9.60
N GLY A 130 -6.27 2.28 8.37
CA GLY A 130 -5.18 3.08 7.83
C GLY A 130 -5.09 4.47 8.46
N LEU A 131 -4.02 5.20 8.14
CA LEU A 131 -3.80 6.56 8.64
C LEU A 131 -4.90 7.53 8.19
N THR A 132 -5.41 7.34 6.97
CA THR A 132 -6.46 8.17 6.36
C THR A 132 -7.87 7.71 6.72
N LYS A 133 -8.01 6.59 7.43
CA LYS A 133 -9.31 5.97 7.79
C LYS A 133 -10.21 5.67 6.58
N GLY A 134 -9.60 5.35 5.44
CA GLY A 134 -10.29 5.04 4.20
C GLY A 134 -10.53 6.23 3.26
N LEU A 135 -10.18 7.45 3.66
CA LEU A 135 -10.24 8.62 2.78
C LEU A 135 -9.11 8.60 1.75
N VAL A 136 -9.41 9.00 0.53
CA VAL A 136 -8.40 9.17 -0.53
C VAL A 136 -7.80 10.56 -0.43
N LEU A 137 -6.55 10.61 0.01
CA LEU A 137 -5.80 11.84 0.19
C LEU A 137 -4.60 11.91 -0.75
N SER A 138 -4.25 13.13 -1.19
CA SER A 138 -2.97 13.39 -1.84
C SER A 138 -1.83 13.21 -0.83
N PRO A 139 -0.87 12.32 -1.08
CA PRO A 139 0.27 12.12 -0.17
C PRO A 139 1.17 13.34 0.00
N ARG A 140 1.13 14.28 -0.93
CA ARG A 140 1.95 15.48 -0.91
C ARG A 140 1.51 16.50 0.14
N ASP A 141 0.20 16.75 0.26
CA ASP A 141 -0.35 17.85 1.07
C ASP A 141 -1.46 17.40 2.02
N GLY A 142 -1.93 16.15 1.92
CA GLY A 142 -3.00 15.61 2.75
C GLY A 142 -4.40 16.10 2.37
N GLU A 143 -4.56 16.82 1.26
CA GLU A 143 -5.86 17.24 0.77
C GLU A 143 -6.67 16.05 0.20
N VAL A 144 -7.99 16.14 0.28
CA VAL A 144 -8.87 15.12 -0.30
C VAL A 144 -8.78 15.17 -1.82
N ALA A 145 -8.47 14.04 -2.44
CA ALA A 145 -8.40 13.94 -3.89
C ALA A 145 -9.81 13.96 -4.49
N GLY A 146 -10.03 14.78 -5.51
CA GLY A 146 -11.30 14.85 -6.25
C GLY A 146 -11.29 13.97 -7.50
N ARG A 147 -10.13 13.78 -8.14
CA ARG A 147 -9.99 12.98 -9.36
C ARG A 147 -8.74 12.11 -9.29
N ILE A 148 -8.93 10.81 -9.41
CA ILE A 148 -7.81 9.87 -9.40
C ILE A 148 -7.78 9.03 -10.68
N ALA A 149 -6.59 8.61 -11.08
CA ALA A 149 -6.40 7.60 -12.11
C ALA A 149 -5.84 6.32 -11.52
N ILE A 150 -6.38 5.17 -11.89
CA ILE A 150 -5.80 3.86 -11.65
C ILE A 150 -5.29 3.35 -12.99
N VAL A 151 -4.01 3.04 -13.09
CA VAL A 151 -3.37 2.71 -14.36
C VAL A 151 -2.66 1.35 -14.31
N GLN A 152 -2.75 0.60 -15.41
CA GLN A 152 -2.02 -0.66 -15.54
C GLN A 152 -0.50 -0.40 -15.65
N GLY A 153 0.27 -0.94 -14.71
CA GLY A 153 1.73 -0.84 -14.70
C GLY A 153 2.43 -1.83 -15.65
N HIS A 154 1.75 -2.91 -16.03
CA HIS A 154 2.24 -3.98 -16.91
C HIS A 154 1.26 -4.27 -18.06
N PRO A 155 1.05 -3.33 -18.99
CA PRO A 155 0.03 -3.44 -20.02
C PRO A 155 0.30 -4.53 -21.08
N GLU A 156 1.53 -5.02 -21.18
CA GLU A 156 2.00 -6.03 -22.13
C GLU A 156 1.97 -7.46 -21.54
N ASP A 157 1.37 -7.63 -20.38
CA ASP A 157 1.39 -8.91 -19.66
C ASP A 157 0.31 -9.89 -20.19
N ASP A 158 0.32 -11.11 -19.63
CA ASP A 158 -0.65 -12.15 -19.98
C ASP A 158 -2.08 -11.79 -19.55
N GLU A 159 -3.07 -12.46 -20.16
CA GLU A 159 -4.49 -12.21 -19.92
C GLU A 159 -4.90 -12.44 -18.45
N ASP A 160 -4.31 -13.41 -17.76
CA ASP A 160 -4.68 -13.76 -16.38
C ASP A 160 -4.24 -12.64 -15.43
N HIS A 161 -3.04 -12.09 -15.65
CA HIS A 161 -2.60 -10.93 -14.88
C HIS A 161 -3.43 -9.70 -15.20
N LEU A 162 -3.68 -9.41 -16.47
CA LEU A 162 -4.52 -8.27 -16.87
C LEU A 162 -5.93 -8.40 -16.28
N PHE A 163 -6.53 -9.58 -16.31
CA PHE A 163 -7.83 -9.82 -15.72
C PHE A 163 -7.82 -9.53 -14.21
N SER A 164 -6.90 -10.17 -13.48
CA SER A 164 -6.84 -10.04 -12.03
C SER A 164 -6.54 -8.61 -11.57
N SER A 165 -5.63 -7.91 -12.24
CA SER A 165 -5.27 -6.54 -11.89
C SER A 165 -6.38 -5.53 -12.20
N VAL A 166 -7.11 -5.70 -13.32
CA VAL A 166 -8.27 -4.84 -13.63
C VAL A 166 -9.40 -5.06 -12.63
N VAL A 167 -9.66 -6.31 -12.23
CA VAL A 167 -10.63 -6.63 -11.17
C VAL A 167 -10.24 -5.98 -9.86
N LEU A 168 -8.97 -6.05 -9.49
CA LEU A 168 -8.44 -5.35 -8.30
C LEU A 168 -8.69 -3.84 -8.40
N GLY A 169 -8.31 -3.22 -9.52
CA GLY A 169 -8.50 -1.78 -9.73
C GLY A 169 -9.98 -1.34 -9.68
N VAL A 170 -10.90 -2.17 -10.17
CA VAL A 170 -12.35 -1.91 -10.05
C VAL A 170 -12.80 -2.00 -8.59
N ASN A 171 -12.35 -3.02 -7.85
CA ASN A 171 -12.71 -3.18 -6.44
C ASN A 171 -12.16 -2.03 -5.59
N GLU A 172 -10.92 -1.63 -5.77
CA GLU A 172 -10.33 -0.47 -5.12
C GLU A 172 -11.08 0.82 -5.47
N SER A 173 -11.49 0.99 -6.74
CA SER A 173 -12.32 2.11 -7.16
C SER A 173 -13.64 2.18 -6.40
N ILE A 174 -14.32 1.05 -6.25
CA ILE A 174 -15.60 0.96 -5.53
C ILE A 174 -15.42 1.33 -4.06
N ILE A 175 -14.36 0.82 -3.43
CA ILE A 175 -14.06 1.15 -2.02
C ILE A 175 -13.75 2.64 -1.87
N ALA A 176 -12.94 3.20 -2.77
CA ALA A 176 -12.57 4.61 -2.78
C ALA A 176 -13.79 5.53 -2.93
N LEU A 177 -14.65 5.23 -3.92
CA LEU A 177 -15.87 5.97 -4.20
C LEU A 177 -16.90 5.91 -3.04
N ASN A 178 -16.95 4.80 -2.32
CA ASN A 178 -17.80 4.67 -1.14
C ASN A 178 -17.24 5.38 0.10
N GLY A 179 -15.91 5.55 0.16
CA GLY A 179 -15.23 6.16 1.30
C GLY A 179 -14.98 7.65 1.19
N THR A 180 -14.99 8.21 -0.03
CA THR A 180 -14.62 9.61 -0.29
C THR A 180 -15.72 10.29 -1.12
N GLU A 181 -16.33 11.35 -0.57
CA GLU A 181 -17.37 12.12 -1.26
C GLU A 181 -16.78 12.88 -2.46
N ASP A 182 -17.59 13.08 -3.50
CA ASP A 182 -17.26 13.84 -4.73
C ASP A 182 -16.01 13.34 -5.47
N LEU A 183 -15.59 12.08 -5.25
CA LEU A 183 -14.47 11.45 -5.93
C LEU A 183 -14.87 10.96 -7.32
N GLU A 184 -14.00 11.20 -8.31
CA GLU A 184 -14.08 10.59 -9.64
C GLU A 184 -12.88 9.67 -9.86
N VAL A 185 -13.11 8.45 -10.31
CA VAL A 185 -12.06 7.46 -10.60
C VAL A 185 -12.03 7.15 -12.09
N THR A 186 -10.85 7.22 -12.70
CA THR A 186 -10.62 6.77 -14.08
C THR A 186 -9.64 5.61 -14.08
N LEU A 187 -10.09 4.43 -14.48
CA LEU A 187 -9.26 3.25 -14.66
C LEU A 187 -8.80 3.16 -16.12
N VAL A 188 -7.49 3.13 -16.35
CA VAL A 188 -6.87 3.02 -17.69
C VAL A 188 -6.07 1.72 -17.77
N SER A 189 -6.55 0.77 -18.54
CA SER A 189 -5.91 -0.54 -18.74
C SER A 189 -6.27 -1.14 -20.09
N PRO A 190 -5.39 -1.93 -20.72
CA PRO A 190 -5.82 -2.91 -21.68
C PRO A 190 -6.85 -3.84 -21.03
N LEU A 191 -7.93 -4.14 -21.75
CA LEU A 191 -8.99 -4.99 -21.24
C LEU A 191 -8.94 -6.34 -21.97
N CYS A 192 -8.71 -7.41 -21.23
CA CYS A 192 -8.80 -8.76 -21.77
C CYS A 192 -10.24 -9.14 -22.13
N GLN A 193 -10.42 -10.11 -23.02
CA GLN A 193 -11.74 -10.51 -23.50
C GLN A 193 -12.64 -10.99 -22.35
N SER A 194 -12.11 -11.79 -21.45
CA SER A 194 -12.85 -12.31 -20.29
C SER A 194 -13.43 -11.22 -19.39
N PHE A 195 -12.69 -10.12 -19.18
CA PHE A 195 -13.18 -8.97 -18.42
C PHE A 195 -14.27 -8.22 -19.18
N GLN A 196 -14.07 -7.97 -20.47
CA GLN A 196 -15.04 -7.25 -21.31
C GLN A 196 -16.39 -7.96 -21.35
N GLU A 197 -16.39 -9.28 -21.49
CA GLU A 197 -17.62 -10.06 -21.60
C GLU A 197 -18.36 -10.24 -20.27
N LYS A 198 -17.62 -10.43 -19.17
CA LYS A 198 -18.22 -10.87 -17.89
C LYS A 198 -18.42 -9.74 -16.89
N LEU A 199 -17.52 -8.78 -16.81
CA LEU A 199 -17.46 -7.83 -15.70
C LEU A 199 -17.59 -6.36 -16.14
N LEU A 200 -17.16 -6.00 -17.33
CA LEU A 200 -17.23 -4.62 -17.80
C LEU A 200 -18.66 -4.03 -17.75
N PRO A 201 -19.73 -4.75 -18.18
CA PRO A 201 -21.08 -4.20 -18.11
C PRO A 201 -21.58 -3.87 -16.71
N GLU A 202 -21.07 -4.56 -15.69
CA GLU A 202 -21.39 -4.26 -14.30
C GLU A 202 -20.50 -3.14 -13.75
N ALA A 203 -19.21 -3.15 -14.08
CA ALA A 203 -18.28 -2.12 -13.66
C ALA A 203 -18.63 -0.72 -14.20
N GLU A 204 -19.13 -0.63 -15.43
CA GLU A 204 -19.60 0.63 -16.02
C GLU A 204 -20.85 1.23 -15.36
N LYS A 205 -21.57 0.44 -14.55
CA LYS A 205 -22.73 0.94 -13.78
C LYS A 205 -22.33 1.62 -12.47
N VAL A 206 -21.06 1.52 -12.07
CA VAL A 206 -20.55 2.10 -10.81
C VAL A 206 -20.50 3.63 -10.96
N PRO A 207 -21.29 4.39 -10.18
CA PRO A 207 -21.27 5.84 -10.27
C PRO A 207 -19.89 6.41 -9.90
N GLY A 208 -19.39 7.35 -10.68
CA GLY A 208 -18.08 7.95 -10.44
C GLY A 208 -16.88 7.16 -11.00
N LEU A 209 -17.08 5.92 -11.48
CA LEU A 209 -16.04 5.13 -12.13
C LEU A 209 -16.13 5.25 -13.66
N LYS A 210 -15.02 5.59 -14.28
CA LYS A 210 -14.84 5.59 -15.74
C LYS A 210 -13.77 4.58 -16.13
N ILE A 211 -14.08 3.64 -17.01
CA ILE A 211 -13.12 2.65 -17.52
C ILE A 211 -12.71 3.02 -18.93
N ILE A 212 -11.41 3.05 -19.18
CA ILE A 212 -10.80 3.36 -20.49
C ILE A 212 -9.98 2.15 -20.93
N ALA A 213 -10.41 1.50 -22.00
CA ALA A 213 -9.60 0.50 -22.70
C ALA A 213 -8.43 1.21 -23.40
N GLY A 214 -7.26 1.20 -22.78
CA GLY A 214 -6.11 1.96 -23.24
C GLY A 214 -4.84 1.65 -22.44
N THR A 215 -3.75 2.30 -22.81
CA THR A 215 -2.44 2.11 -22.19
C THR A 215 -1.92 3.44 -21.64
N ALA A 216 -1.57 3.49 -20.38
CA ALA A 216 -0.89 4.63 -19.77
C ALA A 216 0.54 4.75 -20.32
N GLY A 217 0.93 5.95 -20.74
CA GLY A 217 2.23 6.24 -21.32
C GLY A 217 3.16 6.94 -20.35
N SER A 218 2.83 8.16 -19.95
CA SER A 218 3.68 8.96 -19.06
C SER A 218 2.86 9.87 -18.15
N VAL A 219 3.48 10.26 -17.05
CA VAL A 219 2.94 11.24 -16.10
C VAL A 219 3.86 12.45 -16.07
N GLU A 220 3.28 13.62 -16.19
CA GLU A 220 3.98 14.89 -16.13
C GLU A 220 3.37 15.78 -15.04
N LYS A 221 4.19 16.60 -14.44
CA LYS A 221 3.76 17.59 -13.46
C LYS A 221 3.41 18.89 -14.17
N SER A 222 2.29 19.51 -13.81
CA SER A 222 1.97 20.86 -14.26
C SER A 222 3.00 21.86 -13.75
N GLU A 223 3.19 22.99 -14.45
CA GLU A 223 4.12 24.07 -14.08
C GLU A 223 3.91 24.58 -12.65
N ASN A 224 2.68 24.55 -12.17
CA ASN A 224 2.31 24.97 -10.80
C ASN A 224 2.29 23.82 -9.77
N GLY A 225 2.72 22.61 -10.18
CA GLY A 225 2.86 21.49 -9.26
C GLY A 225 1.64 20.59 -9.09
N GLN A 226 0.46 21.00 -9.52
CA GLN A 226 -0.79 20.22 -9.56
C GLN A 226 -1.75 20.77 -10.61
N PRO A 227 -2.67 19.92 -11.13
CA PRO A 227 -2.73 18.46 -11.02
C PRO A 227 -1.64 17.75 -11.83
N LEU A 228 -1.47 16.43 -11.62
CA LEU A 228 -0.65 15.57 -12.49
C LEU A 228 -1.35 15.35 -13.82
N THR A 229 -0.61 15.38 -14.92
CA THR A 229 -1.13 15.09 -16.25
C THR A 229 -0.71 13.69 -16.68
N LEU A 230 -1.68 12.80 -16.81
CA LEU A 230 -1.50 11.47 -17.38
C LEU A 230 -1.70 11.53 -18.90
N LYS A 231 -0.70 11.07 -19.65
CA LYS A 231 -0.80 10.79 -21.08
C LYS A 231 -1.09 9.31 -21.31
N TYR A 232 -2.06 8.99 -22.12
CA TYR A 232 -2.46 7.61 -22.41
C TYR A 232 -2.93 7.45 -23.85
N SER A 233 -2.83 6.24 -24.39
CA SER A 233 -3.38 5.89 -25.67
C SER A 233 -4.74 5.23 -25.52
N GLN A 234 -5.70 5.58 -26.38
CA GLN A 234 -7.00 4.92 -26.50
C GLN A 234 -7.35 4.81 -27.97
N ASN A 235 -7.62 3.59 -28.45
CA ASN A 235 -7.93 3.32 -29.87
C ASN A 235 -6.87 3.88 -30.85
N GLY A 236 -5.59 3.88 -30.45
CA GLY A 236 -4.48 4.40 -31.25
C GLY A 236 -4.29 5.93 -31.18
N GLU A 237 -5.19 6.65 -30.51
CA GLU A 237 -5.09 8.09 -30.31
C GLU A 237 -4.42 8.41 -28.97
N GLN A 238 -3.53 9.40 -28.98
CA GLN A 238 -2.94 9.93 -27.74
C GLN A 238 -3.91 10.92 -27.10
N LYS A 239 -4.16 10.71 -25.82
CA LYS A 239 -5.02 11.55 -24.98
C LYS A 239 -4.29 11.94 -23.70
N GLN A 240 -4.78 12.98 -23.06
CA GLN A 240 -4.29 13.40 -21.77
C GLN A 240 -5.43 13.83 -20.86
N ALA A 241 -5.25 13.61 -19.55
CA ALA A 241 -6.17 14.08 -18.54
C ALA A 241 -5.41 14.40 -17.23
N SER A 242 -6.01 15.24 -16.42
CA SER A 242 -5.39 15.71 -15.17
C SER A 242 -6.04 15.04 -13.96
N PHE A 243 -5.19 14.63 -13.00
CA PHE A 243 -5.57 13.91 -11.80
C PHE A 243 -4.82 14.42 -10.57
N ASP A 244 -5.44 14.32 -9.41
CA ASP A 244 -4.84 14.69 -8.13
C ASP A 244 -3.94 13.57 -7.59
N LEU A 245 -4.29 12.31 -7.91
CA LEU A 245 -3.56 11.12 -7.51
C LEU A 245 -3.55 10.10 -8.66
N ILE A 246 -2.42 9.41 -8.83
CA ILE A 246 -2.28 8.32 -9.79
C ILE A 246 -1.86 7.06 -9.04
N VAL A 247 -2.62 5.98 -9.23
CA VAL A 247 -2.38 4.66 -8.65
C VAL A 247 -1.91 3.72 -9.74
N ILE A 248 -0.79 3.05 -9.54
CA ILE A 248 -0.24 2.08 -10.49
C ILE A 248 -0.57 0.67 -10.01
N LEU A 249 -1.30 -0.08 -10.82
CA LEU A 249 -1.53 -1.51 -10.61
C LEU A 249 -0.21 -2.25 -10.84
N THR A 250 0.27 -2.93 -9.80
CA THR A 250 1.57 -3.60 -9.81
C THR A 250 1.41 -5.10 -10.11
N LYS A 251 2.51 -5.73 -10.50
CA LYS A 251 2.57 -7.20 -10.64
C LYS A 251 3.31 -7.78 -9.45
N PRO A 252 2.68 -8.70 -8.67
CA PRO A 252 3.36 -9.36 -7.58
C PRO A 252 4.53 -10.19 -8.08
N LYS A 253 5.65 -10.15 -7.35
CA LYS A 253 6.81 -10.97 -7.65
C LYS A 253 6.74 -12.25 -6.82
N ILE A 254 6.82 -13.39 -7.49
CA ILE A 254 6.79 -14.70 -6.83
C ILE A 254 8.07 -14.86 -6.01
N SER A 255 7.94 -15.18 -4.71
CA SER A 255 9.08 -15.37 -3.82
C SER A 255 9.94 -16.58 -4.22
N PRO A 256 11.25 -16.58 -3.92
CA PRO A 256 12.12 -17.72 -4.15
C PRO A 256 11.64 -18.98 -3.40
N GLU A 257 11.05 -18.79 -2.21
CA GLU A 257 10.51 -19.87 -1.38
C GLU A 257 9.33 -20.55 -2.07
N LEU A 258 8.37 -19.77 -2.61
CA LEU A 258 7.24 -20.33 -3.37
C LEU A 258 7.71 -21.05 -4.63
N LYS A 259 8.68 -20.51 -5.35
CA LYS A 259 9.27 -21.19 -6.52
C LYS A 259 9.94 -22.51 -6.13
N SER A 260 10.61 -22.53 -4.98
CA SER A 260 11.23 -23.76 -4.46
C SER A 260 10.17 -24.79 -4.06
N LEU A 261 9.08 -24.34 -3.44
CA LEU A 261 7.96 -25.21 -3.04
C LEU A 261 7.25 -25.80 -4.28
N SER A 262 6.91 -24.96 -5.26
CA SER A 262 6.33 -25.38 -6.53
C SER A 262 7.16 -26.46 -7.21
N LYS A 263 8.48 -26.26 -7.28
CA LYS A 263 9.39 -27.25 -7.84
C LYS A 263 9.44 -28.56 -7.04
N LYS A 264 9.35 -28.50 -5.71
CA LYS A 264 9.36 -29.70 -4.86
C LYS A 264 8.07 -30.51 -4.99
N LEU A 265 6.95 -29.84 -5.17
CA LEU A 265 5.63 -30.47 -5.27
C LEU A 265 5.24 -30.77 -6.72
N GLU A 266 6.06 -30.38 -7.71
CA GLU A 266 5.75 -30.50 -9.14
C GLU A 266 4.39 -29.89 -9.50
N GLN A 267 4.03 -28.79 -8.80
CA GLN A 267 2.76 -28.07 -8.95
C GLN A 267 3.01 -26.66 -9.44
N ASP A 268 2.14 -26.16 -10.30
CA ASP A 268 2.18 -24.78 -10.76
C ASP A 268 1.68 -23.83 -9.67
N ILE A 269 2.18 -22.62 -9.67
CA ILE A 269 1.72 -21.53 -8.77
C ILE A 269 0.57 -20.80 -9.48
N VAL A 270 -0.58 -20.78 -8.85
CA VAL A 270 -1.80 -20.12 -9.33
C VAL A 270 -1.87 -18.68 -8.87
#